data_fe7783f0a2b257d77d79251a2d51b655
#
_entry.id   fe7783f0a2b257d77d79251a2d51b655
#
_cell.length_a   1.000
_cell.length_b   1.000
_cell.length_c   1.000
_cell.angle_alpha   90.00
_cell.angle_beta   90.00
_cell.angle_gamma   90.00
#
_symmetry.space_group_name_H-M   'P 1'
#
loop_
_entity.id
_entity.type
_entity.pdbx_description
1 polymer ?
#
loop_
_entity_poly.entity_id
_entity_poly.type
_entity_poly.pdbx_seq_one_letter_code
_entity_poly.pdbx_strand_id
1 'polypeptide(L)'
;MSGSVAIETAGILFDMDGVLISSIGSVNRCWRRWAEHYGLPNAESVQIEHGTRAVDMIAKLKPDLDVAEGLRFIEDMEIDDVADLKVLPGARALLESLPPERWAIVTSATYRLLLGRLKAAELPVPERIISGDMVECGKPDPEPYRRGAELIQSAASECLVVEDAPSGVGAGIAAGCRVLGVLGTHSEAELRAAGASWIVRSLEDVSAKVSPRGLVLNLETV
;
A
#
# COMPACT_ATOMS: atom_id res chain seq x y z
N MET A 1 -16.19 15.59 -11.36
CA MET A 1 -17.66 15.43 -11.13
C MET A 1 -17.83 14.27 -10.17
N SER A 2 -18.30 14.54 -8.96
CA SER A 2 -18.62 13.50 -7.99
C SER A 2 -19.77 12.63 -8.52
N GLY A 3 -19.65 11.32 -8.40
CA GLY A 3 -20.66 10.38 -8.88
C GLY A 3 -20.59 9.04 -8.16
N SER A 4 -21.74 8.37 -8.09
CA SER A 4 -21.80 6.99 -7.60
C SER A 4 -21.59 6.03 -8.76
N VAL A 5 -20.65 5.07 -8.60
CA VAL A 5 -20.30 4.09 -9.63
C VAL A 5 -20.32 2.70 -9.01
N ALA A 6 -21.00 1.76 -9.67
CA ALA A 6 -20.94 0.34 -9.33
C ALA A 6 -19.95 -0.38 -10.26
N ILE A 7 -19.03 -1.15 -9.66
CA ILE A 7 -18.04 -1.94 -10.41
C ILE A 7 -18.05 -3.40 -9.94
N GLU A 8 -17.85 -4.32 -10.86
CA GLU A 8 -17.63 -5.74 -10.55
C GLU A 8 -16.14 -6.04 -10.51
N THR A 9 -15.68 -6.87 -9.56
CA THR A 9 -14.30 -7.34 -9.47
C THR A 9 -14.26 -8.76 -8.90
N ALA A 10 -13.28 -9.55 -9.32
CA ALA A 10 -13.05 -10.88 -8.75
C ALA A 10 -12.51 -10.80 -7.32
N GLY A 11 -11.72 -9.76 -7.03
CA GLY A 11 -11.18 -9.49 -5.69
C GLY A 11 -10.42 -8.18 -5.64
N ILE A 12 -9.93 -7.83 -4.44
CA ILE A 12 -9.28 -6.56 -4.14
C ILE A 12 -7.85 -6.79 -3.66
N LEU A 13 -6.92 -6.01 -4.19
CA LEU A 13 -5.51 -5.98 -3.80
C LEU A 13 -5.23 -4.62 -3.13
N PHE A 14 -5.16 -4.62 -1.82
CA PHE A 14 -4.95 -3.41 -1.04
C PHE A 14 -3.46 -3.11 -0.85
N ASP A 15 -3.02 -1.89 -1.15
CA ASP A 15 -1.85 -1.38 -0.45
C ASP A 15 -2.15 -1.20 1.04
N MET A 16 -1.12 -1.06 1.87
CA MET A 16 -1.28 -0.93 3.31
C MET A 16 -1.13 0.52 3.79
N ASP A 17 0.03 1.11 3.52
CA ASP A 17 0.38 2.43 4.04
C ASP A 17 -0.23 3.55 3.20
N GLY A 18 -1.08 4.39 3.79
CA GLY A 18 -1.86 5.40 3.08
C GLY A 18 -3.21 4.91 2.55
N VAL A 19 -3.47 3.58 2.61
CA VAL A 19 -4.75 2.97 2.23
C VAL A 19 -5.50 2.40 3.43
N LEU A 20 -4.89 1.50 4.18
CA LEU A 20 -5.47 0.86 5.36
C LEU A 20 -5.07 1.54 6.65
N ILE A 21 -3.82 1.99 6.72
CA ILE A 21 -3.23 2.67 7.87
C ILE A 21 -2.48 3.93 7.44
N SER A 22 -2.44 4.91 8.33
CA SER A 22 -1.56 6.08 8.20
C SER A 22 -0.30 5.84 9.01
N SER A 23 0.87 5.92 8.36
CA SER A 23 2.19 5.75 8.99
C SER A 23 3.18 6.87 8.62
N ILE A 24 2.74 7.86 7.83
CA ILE A 24 3.60 8.90 7.22
C ILE A 24 4.47 9.64 8.25
N GLY A 25 3.90 10.01 9.38
CA GLY A 25 4.63 10.72 10.44
C GLY A 25 5.78 9.89 11.00
N SER A 26 5.50 8.63 11.34
CA SER A 26 6.47 7.66 11.85
C SER A 26 7.57 7.37 10.83
N VAL A 27 7.19 7.05 9.60
CA VAL A 27 8.14 6.80 8.49
C VAL A 27 9.11 7.97 8.33
N ASN A 28 8.62 9.20 8.21
CA ASN A 28 9.46 10.38 8.04
C ASN A 28 10.42 10.61 9.22
N ARG A 29 9.97 10.38 10.46
CA ARG A 29 10.84 10.49 11.65
C ARG A 29 11.91 9.41 11.65
N CYS A 30 11.54 8.17 11.38
CA CYS A 30 12.46 7.04 11.38
C CYS A 30 13.53 7.19 10.30
N TRP A 31 13.16 7.58 9.08
CA TRP A 31 14.12 7.78 8.00
C TRP A 31 15.07 8.95 8.20
N ARG A 32 14.64 10.04 8.84
CA ARG A 32 15.56 11.12 9.26
C ARG A 32 16.58 10.63 10.27
N ARG A 33 16.12 9.89 11.30
CA ARG A 33 17.02 9.29 12.31
C ARG A 33 17.97 8.26 11.68
N TRP A 34 17.48 7.48 10.69
CA TRP A 34 18.31 6.56 9.92
C TRP A 34 19.41 7.31 9.16
N ALA A 35 19.04 8.39 8.48
CA ALA A 35 19.97 9.23 7.73
C ALA A 35 21.01 9.91 8.64
N GLU A 36 20.59 10.40 9.81
CA GLU A 36 21.48 10.95 10.84
C GLU A 36 22.47 9.88 11.33
N HIS A 37 21.98 8.68 11.67
CA HIS A 37 22.79 7.58 12.17
C HIS A 37 23.90 7.16 11.19
N TYR A 38 23.58 7.10 9.90
CA TYR A 38 24.56 6.75 8.87
C TYR A 38 25.30 7.94 8.27
N GLY A 39 25.17 9.12 8.85
CA GLY A 39 25.93 10.32 8.50
C GLY A 39 25.63 10.86 7.10
N LEU A 40 24.38 10.76 6.63
CA LEU A 40 24.00 11.36 5.35
C LEU A 40 24.02 12.90 5.44
N PRO A 41 24.49 13.60 4.41
CA PRO A 41 24.39 15.05 4.35
C PRO A 41 22.90 15.45 4.27
N ASN A 42 22.50 16.51 4.98
CA ASN A 42 21.14 17.03 5.05
C ASN A 42 20.10 15.97 5.49
N ALA A 43 20.45 15.17 6.51
CA ALA A 43 19.60 14.08 7.02
C ALA A 43 18.18 14.57 7.38
N GLU A 44 18.04 15.80 7.88
CA GLU A 44 16.76 16.42 8.22
C GLU A 44 15.83 16.65 7.02
N SER A 45 16.39 16.72 5.81
CA SER A 45 15.64 16.92 4.56
C SER A 45 15.42 15.63 3.76
N VAL A 46 15.80 14.47 4.30
CA VAL A 46 15.55 13.18 3.63
C VAL A 46 14.05 12.97 3.50
N GLN A 47 13.61 12.85 2.25
CA GLN A 47 12.23 12.53 1.89
C GLN A 47 12.16 11.13 1.30
N ILE A 48 11.15 10.40 1.68
CA ILE A 48 10.90 9.03 1.20
C ILE A 48 9.84 9.07 0.12
N GLU A 49 10.13 8.43 -0.98
CA GLU A 49 9.14 8.19 -2.03
C GLU A 49 8.14 7.13 -1.53
N HIS A 50 6.90 7.55 -1.25
CA HIS A 50 5.86 6.63 -0.80
C HIS A 50 5.61 5.50 -1.81
N GLY A 51 5.40 4.30 -1.29
CA GLY A 51 5.22 3.11 -2.10
C GLY A 51 6.52 2.42 -2.56
N THR A 52 7.70 2.98 -2.26
CA THR A 52 9.00 2.37 -2.58
C THR A 52 9.46 1.45 -1.44
N ARG A 53 10.17 0.35 -1.76
CA ARG A 53 10.73 -0.55 -0.75
C ARG A 53 11.92 0.08 -0.03
N ALA A 54 12.04 -0.20 1.27
CA ALA A 54 13.18 0.29 2.07
C ALA A 54 14.54 -0.17 1.51
N VAL A 55 14.63 -1.39 0.99
CA VAL A 55 15.88 -1.91 0.38
C VAL A 55 16.35 -1.07 -0.80
N ASP A 56 15.43 -0.62 -1.66
CA ASP A 56 15.73 0.20 -2.82
C ASP A 56 16.15 1.62 -2.40
N MET A 57 15.50 2.17 -1.36
CA MET A 57 15.86 3.46 -0.80
C MET A 57 17.23 3.45 -0.12
N ILE A 58 17.55 2.41 0.65
CA ILE A 58 18.87 2.24 1.30
C ILE A 58 19.97 2.18 0.23
N ALA A 59 19.79 1.34 -0.79
CA ALA A 59 20.76 1.21 -1.88
C ALA A 59 20.98 2.53 -2.64
N LYS A 60 19.94 3.35 -2.79
CA LYS A 60 20.00 4.68 -3.43
C LYS A 60 20.68 5.72 -2.54
N LEU A 61 20.34 5.77 -1.24
CA LEU A 61 20.81 6.79 -0.31
C LEU A 61 22.22 6.52 0.20
N LYS A 62 22.59 5.27 0.39
CA LYS A 62 23.87 4.85 0.97
C LYS A 62 24.38 3.57 0.30
N PRO A 63 24.92 3.65 -0.95
CA PRO A 63 25.32 2.50 -1.75
C PRO A 63 26.46 1.66 -1.14
N ASP A 64 27.24 2.23 -0.21
CA ASP A 64 28.34 1.59 0.51
C ASP A 64 27.91 0.89 1.81
N LEU A 65 26.64 0.99 2.20
CA LEU A 65 26.11 0.34 3.39
C LEU A 65 25.68 -1.10 3.07
N ASP A 66 25.87 -2.01 4.03
CA ASP A 66 25.18 -3.31 4.00
C ASP A 66 23.66 -3.09 4.08
N VAL A 67 22.98 -3.39 2.98
CA VAL A 67 21.53 -3.17 2.86
C VAL A 67 20.76 -3.92 3.96
N ALA A 68 21.20 -5.13 4.33
CA ALA A 68 20.54 -5.92 5.37
C ALA A 68 20.69 -5.29 6.76
N GLU A 69 21.84 -4.66 7.05
CA GLU A 69 22.05 -3.91 8.29
C GLU A 69 21.14 -2.69 8.34
N GLY A 70 21.18 -1.85 7.28
CA GLY A 70 20.36 -0.65 7.18
C GLY A 70 18.88 -0.94 7.24
N LEU A 71 18.44 -2.05 6.64
CA LEU A 71 17.04 -2.50 6.66
C LEU A 71 16.60 -2.88 8.07
N ARG A 72 17.37 -3.71 8.77
CA ARG A 72 17.01 -4.09 10.16
C ARG A 72 16.87 -2.87 11.06
N PHE A 73 17.77 -1.90 10.91
CA PHE A 73 17.76 -0.69 11.73
C PHE A 73 16.52 0.19 11.48
N ILE A 74 16.13 0.39 10.21
CA ILE A 74 14.91 1.15 9.90
C ILE A 74 13.64 0.41 10.33
N GLU A 75 13.57 -0.92 10.12
CA GLU A 75 12.43 -1.73 10.54
C GLU A 75 12.21 -1.68 12.04
N ASP A 76 13.27 -1.82 12.85
CA ASP A 76 13.18 -1.76 14.32
C ASP A 76 12.59 -0.41 14.75
N MET A 77 13.07 0.68 14.17
CA MET A 77 12.55 2.01 14.48
C MET A 77 11.09 2.19 14.07
N GLU A 78 10.69 1.71 12.89
CA GLU A 78 9.33 1.86 12.40
C GLU A 78 8.32 0.95 13.11
N ILE A 79 8.76 -0.19 13.64
CA ILE A 79 7.94 -1.08 14.47
C ILE A 79 7.72 -0.45 15.86
N ASP A 80 8.73 0.22 16.41
CA ASP A 80 8.67 0.85 17.74
C ASP A 80 7.94 2.20 17.72
N ASP A 81 8.03 2.95 16.60
CA ASP A 81 7.38 4.27 16.46
C ASP A 81 5.96 4.16 15.91
N VAL A 82 5.03 3.86 16.78
CA VAL A 82 3.59 3.74 16.47
C VAL A 82 2.76 4.95 16.88
N ALA A 83 3.38 6.05 17.30
CA ALA A 83 2.70 7.20 17.90
C ALA A 83 1.62 7.82 17.00
N ASP A 84 1.85 7.85 15.68
CA ASP A 84 0.93 8.42 14.69
C ASP A 84 0.21 7.35 13.85
N LEU A 85 0.42 6.07 14.17
CA LEU A 85 -0.18 4.99 13.42
C LEU A 85 -1.69 4.95 13.71
N LYS A 86 -2.49 5.04 12.65
CA LYS A 86 -3.96 5.06 12.73
C LYS A 86 -4.55 4.21 11.63
N VAL A 87 -5.62 3.50 11.95
CA VAL A 87 -6.49 2.90 10.92
C VAL A 87 -7.19 4.02 10.16
N LEU A 88 -7.10 3.98 8.84
CA LEU A 88 -7.74 4.99 8.00
C LEU A 88 -9.27 4.78 7.94
N PRO A 89 -10.04 5.88 7.75
CA PRO A 89 -11.50 5.82 7.74
C PRO A 89 -12.03 4.80 6.73
N GLY A 90 -12.95 3.94 7.16
CA GLY A 90 -13.56 2.89 6.35
C GLY A 90 -12.76 1.59 6.23
N ALA A 91 -11.44 1.59 6.49
CA ALA A 91 -10.56 0.44 6.26
C ALA A 91 -11.04 -0.82 7.01
N ARG A 92 -11.23 -0.74 8.33
CA ARG A 92 -11.69 -1.87 9.14
C ARG A 92 -13.04 -2.41 8.67
N ALA A 93 -14.02 -1.53 8.51
CA ALA A 93 -15.37 -1.92 8.11
C ALA A 93 -15.39 -2.59 6.72
N LEU A 94 -14.60 -2.05 5.78
CA LEU A 94 -14.49 -2.66 4.46
C LEU A 94 -13.85 -4.05 4.54
N LEU A 95 -12.71 -4.21 5.21
CA LEU A 95 -12.03 -5.50 5.35
C LEU A 95 -12.92 -6.56 6.00
N GLU A 96 -13.66 -6.20 7.07
CA GLU A 96 -14.59 -7.10 7.77
C GLU A 96 -15.79 -7.50 6.92
N SER A 97 -16.16 -6.70 5.91
CA SER A 97 -17.27 -7.00 4.99
C SER A 97 -16.87 -7.94 3.85
N LEU A 98 -15.58 -8.16 3.62
CA LEU A 98 -15.07 -8.94 2.50
C LEU A 98 -14.83 -10.42 2.87
N PRO A 99 -15.19 -11.37 1.98
CA PRO A 99 -14.76 -12.75 2.14
C PRO A 99 -13.22 -12.86 2.15
N PRO A 100 -12.60 -13.58 3.08
CA PRO A 100 -11.14 -13.64 3.22
C PRO A 100 -10.41 -14.06 1.94
N GLU A 101 -11.01 -14.90 1.11
CA GLU A 101 -10.44 -15.39 -0.14
C GLU A 101 -10.49 -14.37 -1.30
N ARG A 102 -11.17 -13.24 -1.12
CA ARG A 102 -11.38 -12.24 -2.17
C ARG A 102 -10.52 -11.00 -2.04
N TRP A 103 -9.56 -11.00 -1.12
CA TRP A 103 -8.64 -9.88 -0.99
C TRP A 103 -7.26 -10.29 -0.50
N ALA A 104 -6.28 -9.46 -0.78
CA ALA A 104 -4.92 -9.58 -0.31
C ALA A 104 -4.35 -8.21 0.06
N ILE A 105 -3.35 -8.19 0.95
CA ILE A 105 -2.48 -7.01 1.14
C ILE A 105 -1.27 -7.16 0.23
N VAL A 106 -0.95 -6.10 -0.52
CA VAL A 106 0.21 -6.01 -1.43
C VAL A 106 0.96 -4.73 -1.09
N THR A 107 1.99 -4.83 -0.26
CA THR A 107 2.72 -3.68 0.31
C THR A 107 4.20 -3.68 -0.04
N SER A 108 4.81 -2.50 -0.08
CA SER A 108 6.27 -2.32 -0.17
C SER A 108 6.99 -2.48 1.16
N ALA A 109 6.25 -2.52 2.29
CA ALA A 109 6.80 -2.88 3.58
C ALA A 109 7.27 -4.35 3.58
N THR A 110 8.28 -4.67 4.39
CA THR A 110 8.66 -6.06 4.64
C THR A 110 7.58 -6.80 5.41
N TYR A 111 7.60 -8.12 5.36
CA TYR A 111 6.63 -8.94 6.10
C TYR A 111 6.68 -8.68 7.60
N ARG A 112 7.88 -8.50 8.15
CA ARG A 112 8.08 -8.17 9.57
C ARG A 112 7.45 -6.84 9.95
N LEU A 113 7.68 -5.80 9.15
CA LEU A 113 7.11 -4.46 9.39
C LEU A 113 5.59 -4.46 9.23
N LEU A 114 5.07 -5.13 8.21
CA LEU A 114 3.63 -5.32 8.01
C LEU A 114 2.97 -5.92 9.24
N LEU A 115 3.51 -7.03 9.78
CA LEU A 115 2.94 -7.67 10.97
C LEU A 115 2.97 -6.73 12.19
N GLY A 116 4.05 -5.99 12.38
CA GLY A 116 4.17 -4.99 13.46
C GLY A 116 3.09 -3.91 13.35
N ARG A 117 2.89 -3.35 12.17
CA ARG A 117 1.89 -2.31 11.89
C ARG A 117 0.45 -2.81 12.04
N LEU A 118 0.11 -3.97 11.47
CA LEU A 118 -1.23 -4.54 11.59
C LEU A 118 -1.57 -4.86 13.05
N LYS A 119 -0.60 -5.39 13.82
CA LYS A 119 -0.77 -5.63 15.25
C LYS A 119 -1.02 -4.34 16.02
N ALA A 120 -0.22 -3.30 15.78
CA ALA A 120 -0.37 -2.00 16.46
C ALA A 120 -1.68 -1.29 16.07
N ALA A 121 -2.15 -1.47 14.84
CA ALA A 121 -3.43 -0.96 14.35
C ALA A 121 -4.64 -1.82 14.76
N GLU A 122 -4.40 -2.97 15.41
CA GLU A 122 -5.44 -3.96 15.73
C GLU A 122 -6.29 -4.37 14.49
N LEU A 123 -5.66 -4.40 13.33
CA LEU A 123 -6.26 -4.91 12.10
C LEU A 123 -6.02 -6.42 11.95
N PRO A 124 -6.95 -7.16 11.30
CA PRO A 124 -6.75 -8.57 11.04
C PRO A 124 -5.56 -8.78 10.09
N VAL A 125 -4.78 -9.82 10.37
CA VAL A 125 -3.71 -10.27 9.46
C VAL A 125 -4.35 -11.24 8.46
N PRO A 126 -4.39 -10.90 7.15
CA PRO A 126 -4.96 -11.81 6.15
C PRO A 126 -4.01 -12.99 5.89
N GLU A 127 -4.57 -14.08 5.36
CA GLU A 127 -3.77 -15.21 4.89
C GLU A 127 -3.00 -14.89 3.59
N ARG A 128 -3.47 -13.89 2.85
CA ARG A 128 -2.95 -13.52 1.52
C ARG A 128 -2.20 -12.20 1.61
N ILE A 129 -0.87 -12.31 1.55
CA ILE A 129 0.05 -11.17 1.68
C ILE A 129 1.14 -11.28 0.61
N ILE A 130 1.41 -10.18 -0.05
CA ILE A 130 2.65 -9.92 -0.78
C ILE A 130 3.33 -8.72 -0.12
N SER A 131 4.48 -8.96 0.48
CA SER A 131 5.32 -7.92 1.09
C SER A 131 6.53 -7.61 0.22
N GLY A 132 7.20 -6.48 0.48
CA GLY A 132 8.32 -6.00 -0.32
C GLY A 132 9.54 -6.94 -0.38
N ASP A 133 9.70 -7.79 0.63
CA ASP A 133 10.75 -8.81 0.71
C ASP A 133 10.36 -10.15 0.04
N MET A 134 9.14 -10.28 -0.45
CA MET A 134 8.68 -11.44 -1.22
C MET A 134 8.83 -11.28 -2.73
N VAL A 135 9.18 -10.11 -3.25
CA VAL A 135 9.27 -9.81 -4.68
C VAL A 135 10.68 -9.42 -5.08
N GLU A 136 11.05 -9.70 -6.32
CA GLU A 136 12.34 -9.28 -6.88
C GLU A 136 12.31 -7.79 -7.18
N CYS A 137 11.25 -7.32 -7.85
CA CYS A 137 11.06 -5.92 -8.20
C CYS A 137 9.88 -5.31 -7.43
N GLY A 138 10.12 -4.17 -6.74
CA GLY A 138 9.07 -3.41 -6.05
C GLY A 138 8.30 -2.48 -6.99
N LYS A 139 7.20 -1.89 -6.49
CA LYS A 139 6.45 -0.85 -7.20
C LYS A 139 7.41 0.26 -7.69
N PRO A 140 7.31 0.73 -8.95
CA PRO A 140 6.19 0.58 -9.89
C PRO A 140 6.23 -0.68 -10.79
N ASP A 141 7.11 -1.66 -10.52
CA ASP A 141 7.06 -2.93 -11.26
C ASP A 141 5.73 -3.67 -11.01
N PRO A 142 5.16 -4.34 -12.01
CA PRO A 142 3.90 -5.06 -11.87
C PRO A 142 3.97 -6.34 -11.02
N GLU A 143 5.16 -6.85 -10.70
CA GLU A 143 5.33 -8.12 -10.00
C GLU A 143 4.47 -8.23 -8.73
N PRO A 144 4.47 -7.23 -7.80
CA PRO A 144 3.71 -7.36 -6.56
C PRO A 144 2.22 -7.62 -6.79
N TYR A 145 1.60 -6.88 -7.71
CA TYR A 145 0.16 -7.01 -7.98
C TYR A 145 -0.18 -8.22 -8.83
N ARG A 146 0.68 -8.67 -9.74
CA ARG A 146 0.51 -9.96 -10.43
C ARG A 146 0.49 -11.11 -9.44
N ARG A 147 1.45 -11.15 -8.52
CA ARG A 147 1.51 -12.17 -7.47
C ARG A 147 0.32 -12.07 -6.50
N GLY A 148 -0.13 -10.85 -6.19
CA GLY A 148 -1.34 -10.64 -5.40
C GLY A 148 -2.59 -11.24 -6.08
N ALA A 149 -2.75 -11.04 -7.39
CA ALA A 149 -3.85 -11.63 -8.16
C ALA A 149 -3.78 -13.17 -8.20
N GLU A 150 -2.57 -13.72 -8.34
CA GLU A 150 -2.33 -15.17 -8.26
C GLU A 150 -2.75 -15.75 -6.90
N LEU A 151 -2.41 -15.06 -5.78
CA LEU A 151 -2.78 -15.49 -4.43
C LEU A 151 -4.30 -15.57 -4.21
N ILE A 152 -5.08 -14.68 -4.82
CA ILE A 152 -6.54 -14.73 -4.77
C ILE A 152 -7.14 -15.56 -5.93
N GLN A 153 -6.29 -16.27 -6.68
CA GLN A 153 -6.66 -17.16 -7.79
C GLN A 153 -7.52 -16.48 -8.85
N SER A 154 -7.17 -15.25 -9.22
CA SER A 154 -7.91 -14.44 -10.19
C SER A 154 -6.99 -13.86 -11.26
N ALA A 155 -7.52 -13.59 -12.45
CA ALA A 155 -6.78 -12.85 -13.46
C ALA A 155 -6.57 -11.40 -13.00
N ALA A 156 -5.38 -10.82 -13.21
CA ALA A 156 -5.09 -9.44 -12.82
C ALA A 156 -6.11 -8.45 -13.42
N SER A 157 -6.57 -8.67 -14.66
CA SER A 157 -7.58 -7.84 -15.33
C SER A 157 -8.97 -7.86 -14.66
N GLU A 158 -9.23 -8.85 -13.82
CA GLU A 158 -10.48 -8.96 -13.04
C GLU A 158 -10.33 -8.43 -11.62
N CYS A 159 -9.11 -8.05 -11.20
CA CYS A 159 -8.82 -7.53 -9.88
C CYS A 159 -8.92 -5.99 -9.83
N LEU A 160 -9.22 -5.48 -8.65
CA LEU A 160 -9.12 -4.07 -8.32
C LEU A 160 -7.95 -3.84 -7.36
N VAL A 161 -7.02 -3.00 -7.74
CA VAL A 161 -5.98 -2.46 -6.85
C VAL A 161 -6.52 -1.24 -6.15
N VAL A 162 -6.24 -1.09 -4.86
CA VAL A 162 -6.56 0.10 -4.06
C VAL A 162 -5.25 0.71 -3.57
N GLU A 163 -4.99 1.96 -3.96
CA GLU A 163 -3.68 2.62 -3.84
C GLU A 163 -3.80 4.11 -3.57
N ASP A 164 -2.77 4.69 -2.93
CA ASP A 164 -2.68 6.11 -2.61
C ASP A 164 -1.47 6.81 -3.25
N ALA A 165 -0.54 6.03 -3.85
CA ALA A 165 0.71 6.54 -4.41
C ALA A 165 0.83 6.28 -5.92
N PRO A 166 1.38 7.24 -6.71
CA PRO A 166 1.59 7.08 -8.15
C PRO A 166 2.39 5.83 -8.55
N SER A 167 3.40 5.45 -7.75
CA SER A 167 4.20 4.24 -7.98
C SER A 167 3.36 2.97 -7.91
N GLY A 168 2.47 2.87 -6.92
CA GLY A 168 1.58 1.73 -6.78
C GLY A 168 0.45 1.73 -7.80
N VAL A 169 -0.13 2.90 -8.13
CA VAL A 169 -1.08 3.02 -9.25
C VAL A 169 -0.44 2.52 -10.55
N GLY A 170 0.79 2.98 -10.85
CA GLY A 170 1.55 2.52 -12.03
C GLY A 170 1.78 1.02 -12.04
N ALA A 171 2.16 0.43 -10.88
CA ALA A 171 2.34 -1.02 -10.73
C ALA A 171 1.04 -1.79 -11.00
N GLY A 172 -0.11 -1.32 -10.47
CA GLY A 172 -1.41 -1.91 -10.70
C GLY A 172 -1.82 -1.90 -12.18
N ILE A 173 -1.66 -0.76 -12.84
CA ILE A 173 -1.91 -0.62 -14.29
C ILE A 173 -0.99 -1.53 -15.11
N ALA A 174 0.32 -1.54 -14.81
CA ALA A 174 1.29 -2.39 -15.49
C ALA A 174 1.03 -3.90 -15.27
N ALA A 175 0.42 -4.27 -14.13
CA ALA A 175 -0.05 -5.63 -13.88
C ALA A 175 -1.30 -6.01 -14.69
N GLY A 176 -1.97 -5.03 -15.29
CA GLY A 176 -3.24 -5.21 -16.01
C GLY A 176 -4.48 -5.07 -15.13
N CYS A 177 -4.34 -4.61 -13.89
CA CYS A 177 -5.45 -4.38 -12.97
C CYS A 177 -6.15 -3.03 -13.26
N ARG A 178 -7.40 -2.91 -12.80
CA ARG A 178 -8.03 -1.60 -12.62
C ARG A 178 -7.59 -1.03 -11.28
N VAL A 179 -7.50 0.28 -11.17
CA VAL A 179 -6.99 0.93 -9.96
C VAL A 179 -7.99 1.95 -9.42
N LEU A 180 -8.29 1.83 -8.12
CA LEU A 180 -9.00 2.80 -7.31
C LEU A 180 -7.96 3.59 -6.50
N GLY A 181 -7.86 4.90 -6.74
CA GLY A 181 -7.05 5.81 -5.93
C GLY A 181 -7.76 6.23 -4.66
N VAL A 182 -7.05 6.28 -3.55
CA VAL A 182 -7.52 6.85 -2.27
C VAL A 182 -6.73 8.12 -2.00
N LEU A 183 -7.43 9.23 -1.71
CA LEU A 183 -6.77 10.49 -1.37
C LEU A 183 -6.14 10.43 0.03
N GLY A 184 -5.00 11.05 0.18
CA GLY A 184 -4.29 11.12 1.47
C GLY A 184 -2.86 11.56 1.30
N THR A 185 -2.00 10.73 0.74
CA THR A 185 -0.58 11.00 0.52
C THR A 185 -0.34 11.84 -0.73
N HIS A 186 -1.16 11.65 -1.78
CA HIS A 186 -1.05 12.33 -3.06
C HIS A 186 -2.37 12.96 -3.48
N SER A 187 -2.28 13.94 -4.38
CA SER A 187 -3.43 14.66 -4.93
C SER A 187 -4.19 13.82 -5.96
N GLU A 188 -5.46 14.16 -6.18
CA GLU A 188 -6.29 13.60 -7.25
C GLU A 188 -5.59 13.68 -8.62
N ALA A 189 -4.96 14.82 -8.92
CA ALA A 189 -4.29 15.02 -10.21
C ALA A 189 -3.11 14.07 -10.42
N GLU A 190 -2.32 13.78 -9.38
CA GLU A 190 -1.20 12.85 -9.45
C GLU A 190 -1.69 11.41 -9.63
N LEU A 191 -2.71 10.99 -8.89
CA LEU A 191 -3.28 9.65 -9.02
C LEU A 191 -3.94 9.43 -10.38
N ARG A 192 -4.65 10.43 -10.91
CA ARG A 192 -5.21 10.37 -12.28
C ARG A 192 -4.12 10.31 -13.34
N ALA A 193 -3.07 11.12 -13.20
CA ALA A 193 -1.93 11.10 -14.12
C ALA A 193 -1.21 9.74 -14.13
N ALA A 194 -1.17 9.04 -12.98
CA ALA A 194 -0.63 7.69 -12.87
C ALA A 194 -1.54 6.61 -13.46
N GLY A 195 -2.82 6.91 -13.75
CA GLY A 195 -3.76 6.01 -14.42
C GLY A 195 -4.89 5.46 -13.54
N ALA A 196 -5.12 5.99 -12.34
CA ALA A 196 -6.24 5.57 -11.50
C ALA A 196 -7.58 5.76 -12.23
N SER A 197 -8.38 4.68 -12.30
CA SER A 197 -9.66 4.67 -13.00
C SER A 197 -10.74 5.43 -12.22
N TRP A 198 -10.69 5.32 -10.90
CA TRP A 198 -11.58 5.99 -9.96
C TRP A 198 -10.77 6.54 -8.80
N ILE A 199 -11.31 7.57 -8.14
CA ILE A 199 -10.69 8.15 -6.95
C ILE A 199 -11.77 8.40 -5.90
N VAL A 200 -11.49 8.05 -4.66
CA VAL A 200 -12.33 8.28 -3.49
C VAL A 200 -11.56 9.08 -2.43
N ARG A 201 -12.27 9.75 -1.53
CA ARG A 201 -11.64 10.49 -0.42
C ARG A 201 -11.12 9.57 0.66
N SER A 202 -11.86 8.50 0.94
CA SER A 202 -11.52 7.48 1.94
C SER A 202 -12.21 6.16 1.60
N LEU A 203 -11.89 5.09 2.33
CA LEU A 203 -12.59 3.82 2.19
C LEU A 203 -14.02 3.83 2.77
N GLU A 204 -14.44 4.90 3.45
CA GLU A 204 -15.85 5.11 3.81
C GLU A 204 -16.73 5.31 2.57
N ASP A 205 -16.14 5.81 1.48
CA ASP A 205 -16.80 6.00 0.19
C ASP A 205 -16.91 4.69 -0.63
N VAL A 206 -16.52 3.55 -0.05
CA VAL A 206 -16.50 2.24 -0.70
C VAL A 206 -17.35 1.25 0.08
N SER A 207 -18.33 0.65 -0.56
CA SER A 207 -19.09 -0.49 0.00
C SER A 207 -19.01 -1.69 -0.91
N ALA A 208 -18.98 -2.90 -0.31
CA ALA A 208 -18.84 -4.15 -1.04
C ALA A 208 -20.04 -5.07 -0.79
N LYS A 209 -20.44 -5.82 -1.82
CA LYS A 209 -21.39 -6.92 -1.73
C LYS A 209 -20.87 -8.13 -2.47
N VAL A 210 -21.05 -9.31 -1.90
CA VAL A 210 -20.71 -10.56 -2.57
C VAL A 210 -21.65 -10.82 -3.72
N SER A 211 -21.12 -11.26 -4.85
CA SER A 211 -21.89 -11.65 -6.05
C SER A 211 -21.45 -13.04 -6.53
N PRO A 212 -22.21 -13.71 -7.39
CA PRO A 212 -21.80 -15.00 -7.97
C PRO A 212 -20.46 -14.98 -8.74
N ARG A 213 -20.03 -13.79 -9.20
CA ARG A 213 -18.78 -13.60 -9.96
C ARG A 213 -17.64 -12.98 -9.16
N GLY A 214 -17.85 -12.71 -7.87
CA GLY A 214 -16.86 -12.05 -7.02
C GLY A 214 -17.50 -11.00 -6.12
N LEU A 215 -17.16 -9.74 -6.33
CA LEU A 215 -17.63 -8.59 -5.55
C LEU A 215 -18.28 -7.54 -6.47
N VAL A 216 -19.32 -6.88 -5.97
CA VAL A 216 -19.83 -5.61 -6.50
C VAL A 216 -19.47 -4.52 -5.51
N LEU A 217 -18.70 -3.54 -5.95
CA LEU A 217 -18.34 -2.38 -5.17
C LEU A 217 -19.15 -1.17 -5.63
N ASN A 218 -19.71 -0.42 -4.67
CA ASN A 218 -20.27 0.89 -4.93
C ASN A 218 -19.28 1.94 -4.41
N LEU A 219 -18.91 2.87 -5.27
CA LEU A 219 -17.91 3.91 -5.03
C LEU A 219 -18.59 5.28 -5.11
N GLU A 220 -18.37 6.13 -4.10
CA GLU A 220 -18.69 7.55 -4.14
C GLU A 220 -17.43 8.32 -4.56
N THR A 221 -17.28 8.56 -5.88
CA THR A 221 -16.06 9.15 -6.45
C THR A 221 -16.03 10.67 -6.36
N VAL A 222 -14.83 11.25 -6.32
CA VAL A 222 -14.57 12.70 -6.37
C VAL A 222 -14.67 13.27 -7.78
#